data_78eb848cfe36aaeb95a1a50a89608939
#
_entry.id   78eb848cfe36aaeb95a1a50a89608939
#
_cell.length_a   1.000
_cell.length_b   1.000
_cell.length_c   1.000
_cell.angle_alpha   90.00
_cell.angle_beta   90.00
_cell.angle_gamma   90.00
#
_symmetry.space_group_name_H-M   'P 1'
#
loop_
_entity.id
_entity.type
_entity.pdbx_description
1 polymer ?
#
loop_
_entity_poly.entity_id
_entity_poly.type
_entity_poly.pdbx_seq_one_letter_code
_entity_poly.pdbx_strand_id
1 'polypeptide(L)'
;MTDTVPALFDQPALARNLARANAQGCLPPFWETIAAAELADRLQLIKRQFARIGLISFSPAELEAAIRPALHAGAEVISLPVLDREGLTLEHPRLEPESLDCLLVTAGLEWVNDLPGTLSLLRRALKPD
;
A
#
# COMPACT_ATOMS: atom_id res chain seq x y z
N MET A 1 -29.80 -3.45 -13.32
CA MET A 1 -28.58 -4.17 -13.67
C MET A 1 -27.46 -3.62 -12.82
N THR A 2 -27.00 -4.38 -11.87
CA THR A 2 -25.74 -4.06 -11.19
C THR A 2 -24.65 -4.55 -12.12
N ASP A 3 -23.90 -3.62 -12.73
CA ASP A 3 -22.64 -3.95 -13.38
C ASP A 3 -21.67 -4.46 -12.33
N THR A 4 -21.70 -5.77 -12.13
CA THR A 4 -20.73 -6.44 -11.26
C THR A 4 -19.41 -6.46 -12.02
N VAL A 5 -18.42 -5.75 -11.49
CA VAL A 5 -17.05 -5.83 -12.00
C VAL A 5 -16.63 -7.30 -12.02
N PRO A 6 -16.21 -7.85 -13.16
CA PRO A 6 -15.83 -9.25 -13.21
C PRO A 6 -14.62 -9.52 -12.33
N ALA A 7 -14.70 -10.58 -11.52
CA ALA A 7 -13.58 -11.03 -10.71
C ALA A 7 -12.50 -11.63 -11.63
N LEU A 8 -11.37 -10.95 -11.75
CA LEU A 8 -10.21 -11.39 -12.53
C LEU A 8 -9.29 -12.30 -11.72
N PHE A 9 -9.27 -12.11 -10.40
CA PHE A 9 -8.40 -12.82 -9.48
C PHE A 9 -9.23 -13.54 -8.42
N ASP A 10 -8.88 -14.81 -8.15
CA ASP A 10 -9.43 -15.58 -7.04
C ASP A 10 -8.75 -15.11 -5.74
N GLN A 11 -9.41 -14.23 -4.99
CA GLN A 11 -8.87 -13.65 -3.76
C GLN A 11 -8.56 -14.71 -2.68
N PRO A 12 -9.42 -15.73 -2.45
CA PRO A 12 -9.07 -16.81 -1.52
C PRO A 12 -7.84 -17.61 -1.95
N ALA A 13 -7.68 -17.90 -3.24
CA ALA A 13 -6.49 -18.57 -3.75
C ALA A 13 -5.23 -17.70 -3.59
N LEU A 14 -5.33 -16.41 -3.88
CA LEU A 14 -4.25 -15.45 -3.66
C LEU A 14 -3.82 -15.44 -2.20
N ALA A 15 -4.75 -15.32 -1.26
CA ALA A 15 -4.47 -15.31 0.17
C ALA A 15 -3.74 -16.58 0.62
N ARG A 16 -4.19 -17.75 0.16
CA ARG A 16 -3.53 -19.03 0.46
C ARG A 16 -2.11 -19.09 -0.11
N ASN A 17 -1.91 -18.62 -1.33
CA ASN A 17 -0.60 -18.62 -1.98
C ASN A 17 0.38 -17.67 -1.29
N LEU A 18 -0.06 -16.49 -0.92
CA LEU A 18 0.78 -15.53 -0.18
C LEU A 18 1.10 -16.02 1.23
N ALA A 19 0.15 -16.63 1.92
CA ALA A 19 0.40 -17.25 3.22
C ALA A 19 1.44 -18.38 3.13
N ARG A 20 1.37 -19.20 2.09
CA ARG A 20 2.36 -20.26 1.82
C ARG A 20 3.74 -19.67 1.52
N ALA A 21 3.81 -18.65 0.66
CA ALA A 21 5.06 -17.97 0.34
C ALA A 21 5.71 -17.36 1.59
N ASN A 22 4.91 -16.75 2.46
CA ASN A 22 5.39 -16.21 3.73
C ASN A 22 5.93 -17.30 4.66
N ALA A 23 5.22 -18.43 4.79
CA ALA A 23 5.67 -19.55 5.60
C ALA A 23 6.97 -20.19 5.08
N GLN A 24 7.24 -20.10 3.78
CA GLN A 24 8.47 -20.58 3.15
C GLN A 24 9.61 -19.54 3.16
N GLY A 25 9.41 -18.39 3.76
CA GLY A 25 10.39 -17.31 3.78
C GLY A 25 10.62 -16.63 2.42
N CYS A 26 9.64 -16.72 1.51
CA CYS A 26 9.70 -16.08 0.19
C CYS A 26 9.19 -14.64 0.21
N LEU A 27 8.63 -14.18 1.31
CA LEU A 27 8.18 -12.80 1.51
C LEU A 27 9.02 -12.14 2.62
N PRO A 28 9.33 -10.86 2.47
CA PRO A 28 9.00 -10.00 1.34
C PRO A 28 9.80 -10.36 0.08
N PRO A 29 9.25 -10.09 -1.11
CA PRO A 29 10.01 -10.31 -2.36
C PRO A 29 11.20 -9.34 -2.45
N PHE A 30 12.28 -9.77 -3.10
CA PHE A 30 13.53 -8.99 -3.18
C PHE A 30 13.36 -7.59 -3.77
N TRP A 31 12.41 -7.40 -4.67
CA TRP A 31 12.14 -6.11 -5.31
C TRP A 31 11.53 -5.06 -4.35
N GLU A 32 11.00 -5.46 -3.20
CA GLU A 32 10.49 -4.54 -2.17
C GLU A 32 11.57 -3.57 -1.67
N THR A 33 12.79 -4.06 -1.47
CA THR A 33 13.93 -3.21 -1.07
C THR A 33 14.27 -2.18 -2.15
N ILE A 34 14.20 -2.59 -3.42
CA ILE A 34 14.44 -1.70 -4.56
C ILE A 34 13.33 -0.64 -4.63
N ALA A 35 12.08 -1.06 -4.49
CA ALA A 35 10.94 -0.14 -4.48
C ALA A 35 11.01 0.87 -3.34
N ALA A 36 11.42 0.44 -2.14
CA ALA A 36 11.58 1.32 -0.99
C ALA A 36 12.64 2.40 -1.23
N ALA A 37 13.79 2.02 -1.79
CA ALA A 37 14.86 2.96 -2.15
C ALA A 37 14.40 3.98 -3.21
N GLU A 38 13.73 3.51 -4.25
CA GLU A 38 13.19 4.35 -5.32
C GLU A 38 12.16 5.37 -4.79
N LEU A 39 11.26 4.92 -3.90
CA LEU A 39 10.29 5.81 -3.28
C LEU A 39 10.95 6.84 -2.37
N ALA A 40 11.97 6.45 -1.61
CA ALA A 40 12.72 7.36 -0.77
C ALA A 40 13.40 8.46 -1.60
N ASP A 41 14.03 8.10 -2.71
CA ASP A 41 14.67 9.06 -3.63
C ASP A 41 13.63 10.04 -4.22
N ARG A 42 12.48 9.53 -4.63
CA ARG A 42 11.38 10.38 -5.16
C ARG A 42 10.84 11.34 -4.11
N LEU A 43 10.66 10.89 -2.87
CA LEU A 43 10.19 11.75 -1.78
C LEU A 43 11.16 12.90 -1.49
N GLN A 44 12.46 12.67 -1.60
CA GLN A 44 13.47 13.73 -1.42
C GLN A 44 13.36 14.83 -2.48
N LEU A 45 12.86 14.52 -3.67
CA LEU A 45 12.67 15.50 -4.74
C LEU A 45 11.40 16.34 -4.57
N ILE A 46 10.48 15.92 -3.73
CA ILE A 46 9.22 16.61 -3.48
C ILE A 46 9.43 17.63 -2.37
N LYS A 47 9.19 18.90 -2.69
CA LYS A 47 9.38 20.01 -1.72
C LYS A 47 8.27 20.10 -0.67
N ARG A 48 7.15 19.38 -0.86
CA ARG A 48 6.03 19.35 0.07
C ARG A 48 6.38 18.51 1.30
N GLN A 49 6.04 19.01 2.48
CA GLN A 49 6.13 18.24 3.72
C GLN A 49 4.83 17.47 3.94
N PHE A 50 4.96 16.18 4.22
CA PHE A 50 3.85 15.31 4.53
C PHE A 50 3.78 15.10 6.05
N ALA A 51 2.63 15.41 6.64
CA ALA A 51 2.41 15.25 8.08
C ALA A 51 1.94 13.82 8.42
N ARG A 52 1.16 13.20 7.53
CA ARG A 52 0.58 11.88 7.77
C ARG A 52 0.65 11.04 6.49
N ILE A 53 1.36 9.92 6.58
CA ILE A 53 1.69 9.06 5.44
C ILE A 53 1.19 7.65 5.70
N GLY A 54 0.46 7.10 4.72
CA GLY A 54 0.06 5.70 4.73
C GLY A 54 1.05 4.85 3.92
N LEU A 55 1.33 3.64 4.40
CA LEU A 55 2.15 2.63 3.70
C LEU A 55 1.36 1.35 3.54
N ILE A 56 1.39 0.78 2.33
CA ILE A 56 0.90 -0.58 2.05
C ILE A 56 2.04 -1.34 1.39
N SER A 57 2.62 -2.31 2.10
CA SER A 57 3.84 -3.00 1.72
C SER A 57 3.91 -4.37 2.39
N PHE A 58 4.65 -5.32 1.80
CA PHE A 58 5.02 -6.57 2.47
C PHE A 58 6.04 -6.34 3.59
N SER A 59 6.83 -5.27 3.48
CA SER A 59 7.86 -4.89 4.46
C SER A 59 7.67 -3.45 4.92
N PRO A 60 6.57 -3.13 5.62
CA PRO A 60 6.28 -1.74 6.00
C PRO A 60 7.37 -1.13 6.89
N ALA A 61 8.00 -1.91 7.76
CA ALA A 61 9.09 -1.42 8.61
C ALA A 61 10.34 -1.03 7.80
N GLU A 62 10.71 -1.82 6.79
CA GLU A 62 11.82 -1.50 5.89
C GLU A 62 11.51 -0.28 5.03
N LEU A 63 10.29 -0.20 4.49
CA LEU A 63 9.84 0.95 3.72
C LEU A 63 9.85 2.21 4.57
N GLU A 64 9.32 2.16 5.78
CA GLU A 64 9.35 3.28 6.71
C GLU A 64 10.79 3.72 7.01
N ALA A 65 11.68 2.79 7.32
CA ALA A 65 13.08 3.10 7.57
C ALA A 65 13.75 3.77 6.36
N ALA A 66 13.44 3.33 5.15
CA ALA A 66 14.00 3.89 3.92
C ALA A 66 13.53 5.32 3.65
N ILE A 67 12.25 5.62 3.89
CA ILE A 67 11.66 6.95 3.61
C ILE A 67 11.84 7.95 4.75
N ARG A 68 12.08 7.50 5.97
CA ARG A 68 12.18 8.36 7.17
C ARG A 68 13.14 9.55 7.00
N PRO A 69 14.33 9.39 6.38
CA PRO A 69 15.23 10.53 6.13
C PRO A 69 14.65 11.62 5.20
N ALA A 70 13.66 11.25 4.36
CA ALA A 70 13.00 12.19 3.46
C ALA A 70 11.79 12.89 4.11
N LEU A 71 11.41 12.49 5.32
CA LEU A 71 10.27 13.02 6.05
C LEU A 71 10.74 14.00 7.13
N HIS A 72 9.88 14.96 7.49
CA HIS A 72 10.16 15.74 8.69
C HIS A 72 10.00 14.92 9.97
N ALA A 73 10.66 15.33 11.05
CA ALA A 73 10.76 14.56 12.30
C ALA A 73 9.41 14.23 12.97
N GLY A 74 8.40 15.08 12.75
CA GLY A 74 7.06 14.89 13.33
C GLY A 74 6.07 14.13 12.43
N ALA A 75 6.50 13.58 11.29
CA ALA A 75 5.61 12.88 10.39
C ALA A 75 5.08 11.60 11.02
N GLU A 76 3.76 11.43 11.01
CA GLU A 76 3.08 10.21 11.42
C GLU A 76 3.02 9.22 10.26
N VAL A 77 3.42 7.98 10.50
CA VAL A 77 3.39 6.91 9.51
C VAL A 77 2.39 5.85 9.95
N ILE A 78 1.44 5.53 9.06
CA ILE A 78 0.43 4.49 9.26
C ILE A 78 0.72 3.37 8.30
N SER A 79 1.03 2.19 8.82
CA SER A 79 1.35 1.01 8.03
C SER A 79 0.17 0.05 7.97
N LEU A 80 -0.16 -0.38 6.76
CA LEU A 80 -1.16 -1.41 6.50
C LEU A 80 -0.50 -2.61 5.82
N PRO A 81 -0.87 -3.84 6.20
CA PRO A 81 -0.37 -5.03 5.53
C PRO A 81 -0.97 -5.16 4.13
N VAL A 82 -0.29 -5.87 3.25
CA VAL A 82 -0.84 -6.21 1.92
C VAL A 82 -2.05 -7.14 2.04
N LEU A 83 -2.00 -8.06 3.00
CA LEU A 83 -3.10 -8.97 3.35
C LEU A 83 -3.50 -8.77 4.81
N ASP A 84 -4.78 -8.72 5.05
CA ASP A 84 -5.38 -8.78 6.37
C ASP A 84 -6.26 -10.05 6.52
N ARG A 85 -7.11 -10.08 7.55
CA ARG A 85 -8.00 -11.23 7.81
C ARG A 85 -9.10 -11.41 6.76
N GLU A 86 -9.41 -10.36 6.02
CA GLU A 86 -10.47 -10.35 5.00
C GLU A 86 -9.91 -10.56 3.59
N GLY A 87 -8.58 -10.66 3.44
CA GLY A 87 -7.89 -10.84 2.18
C GLY A 87 -7.00 -9.66 1.82
N LEU A 88 -7.01 -9.26 0.55
CA LEU A 88 -6.19 -8.15 0.05
C LEU A 88 -6.69 -6.82 0.63
N THR A 89 -5.84 -6.13 1.38
CA THR A 89 -6.19 -4.86 2.04
C THR A 89 -6.70 -3.81 1.06
N LEU A 90 -6.15 -3.77 -0.14
CA LEU A 90 -6.56 -2.83 -1.19
C LEU A 90 -7.97 -3.05 -1.74
N GLU A 91 -8.53 -4.25 -1.59
CA GLU A 91 -9.94 -4.51 -1.95
C GLU A 91 -10.91 -3.83 -0.96
N HIS A 92 -10.47 -3.64 0.29
CA HIS A 92 -11.26 -3.05 1.36
C HIS A 92 -10.42 -2.09 2.20
N PRO A 93 -9.82 -1.04 1.60
CA PRO A 93 -8.96 -0.13 2.35
C PRO A 93 -9.79 0.65 3.38
N ARG A 94 -9.55 0.36 4.65
CA ARG A 94 -10.22 1.02 5.78
C ARG A 94 -9.47 2.29 6.16
N LEU A 95 -9.44 3.22 5.23
CA LEU A 95 -8.81 4.53 5.41
C LEU A 95 -9.90 5.59 5.56
N GLU A 96 -9.75 6.43 6.57
CA GLU A 96 -10.63 7.57 6.75
C GLU A 96 -10.49 8.56 5.59
N PRO A 97 -11.59 9.12 5.08
CA PRO A 97 -11.54 10.14 4.05
C PRO A 97 -10.66 11.32 4.45
N GLU A 98 -9.90 11.85 3.50
CA GLU A 98 -9.07 13.05 3.68
C GLU A 98 -8.15 12.99 4.91
N SER A 99 -7.66 11.80 5.25
CA SER A 99 -6.84 11.59 6.45
C SER A 99 -5.34 11.58 6.19
N LEU A 100 -4.93 11.35 4.94
CA LEU A 100 -3.53 11.19 4.57
C LEU A 100 -3.05 12.30 3.64
N ASP A 101 -1.81 12.71 3.81
CA ASP A 101 -1.13 13.63 2.90
C ASP A 101 -0.47 12.89 1.74
N CYS A 102 -0.07 11.65 1.98
CA CYS A 102 0.59 10.79 1.02
C CYS A 102 0.25 9.33 1.29
N LEU A 103 0.19 8.52 0.26
CA LEU A 103 0.02 7.08 0.36
C LEU A 103 1.02 6.38 -0.55
N LEU A 104 1.84 5.51 0.01
CA LEU A 104 2.83 4.72 -0.69
C LEU A 104 2.37 3.25 -0.74
N VAL A 105 2.26 2.72 -1.94
CA VAL A 105 1.83 1.34 -2.17
C VAL A 105 2.90 0.64 -3.00
N THR A 106 3.56 -0.36 -2.43
CA THR A 106 4.59 -1.13 -3.12
C THR A 106 4.05 -2.43 -3.71
N ALA A 107 2.95 -2.95 -3.18
CA ALA A 107 2.38 -4.23 -3.60
C ALA A 107 0.87 -4.27 -3.41
N GLY A 108 0.22 -5.12 -4.19
CA GLY A 108 -1.20 -5.43 -4.06
C GLY A 108 -2.08 -4.88 -5.18
N LEU A 109 -1.72 -3.76 -5.81
CA LEU A 109 -2.51 -3.18 -6.91
C LEU A 109 -2.64 -4.12 -8.11
N GLU A 110 -1.65 -4.96 -8.35
CA GLU A 110 -1.62 -5.95 -9.42
C GLU A 110 -2.65 -7.08 -9.25
N TRP A 111 -3.24 -7.23 -8.06
CA TRP A 111 -4.18 -8.31 -7.74
C TRP A 111 -5.59 -7.83 -7.42
N VAL A 112 -5.86 -6.54 -7.50
CA VAL A 112 -7.21 -6.02 -7.26
C VAL A 112 -8.15 -6.34 -8.42
N ASN A 113 -9.40 -6.70 -8.12
CA ASN A 113 -10.39 -6.99 -9.14
C ASN A 113 -10.97 -5.73 -9.78
N ASP A 114 -11.10 -4.66 -9.00
CA ASP A 114 -11.59 -3.36 -9.48
C ASP A 114 -10.51 -2.29 -9.25
N LEU A 115 -9.56 -2.19 -10.17
CA LEU A 115 -8.49 -1.20 -10.07
C LEU A 115 -9.01 0.25 -10.08
N PRO A 116 -9.92 0.66 -10.97
CA PRO A 116 -10.48 2.02 -10.95
C PRO A 116 -11.18 2.33 -9.62
N GLY A 117 -11.99 1.42 -9.10
CA GLY A 117 -12.67 1.56 -7.82
C GLY A 117 -11.68 1.66 -6.66
N THR A 118 -10.66 0.81 -6.65
CA THR A 118 -9.58 0.85 -5.65
C THR A 118 -8.86 2.19 -5.66
N LEU A 119 -8.43 2.67 -6.83
CA LEU A 119 -7.75 3.97 -6.95
C LEU A 119 -8.65 5.12 -6.49
N SER A 120 -9.96 5.06 -6.75
CA SER A 120 -10.92 6.04 -6.27
C SER A 120 -11.02 6.05 -4.74
N LEU A 121 -11.03 4.88 -4.11
CA LEU A 121 -11.03 4.76 -2.65
C LEU A 121 -9.73 5.28 -2.03
N LEU A 122 -8.59 4.98 -2.62
CA LEU A 122 -7.29 5.47 -2.15
C LEU A 122 -7.20 7.00 -2.29
N ARG A 123 -7.67 7.55 -3.42
CA ARG A 123 -7.74 9.01 -3.60
C ARG A 123 -8.63 9.68 -2.57
N ARG A 124 -9.74 9.06 -2.20
CA ARG A 124 -10.66 9.59 -1.17
C ARG A 124 -9.99 9.68 0.21
N ALA A 125 -9.04 8.81 0.50
CA ALA A 125 -8.27 8.85 1.74
C ALA A 125 -7.25 10.00 1.76
N LEU A 126 -6.85 10.52 0.60
CA LEU A 126 -5.92 11.64 0.48
C LEU A 126 -6.62 12.97 0.67
N LYS A 127 -5.96 13.87 1.37
CA LYS A 127 -6.41 15.26 1.49
C LYS A 127 -6.37 15.95 0.13
N PRO A 128 -7.27 16.89 -0.16
CA PRO A 128 -7.16 17.72 -1.35
C PRO A 128 -5.89 18.59 -1.31
N ASP A 129 -5.36 18.89 -2.49
CA ASP A 129 -4.21 19.78 -2.65
C ASP A 129 -4.60 21.23 -2.39
#